data_215bbfc0db996a7448b186be6f8537ae
#
_entry.id   215bbfc0db996a7448b186be6f8537ae
#
_cell.length_a   1.000
_cell.length_b   1.000
_cell.length_c   1.000
_cell.angle_alpha   90.00
_cell.angle_beta   90.00
_cell.angle_gamma   90.00
#
_symmetry.space_group_name_H-M   'P 1'
#
loop_
_entity.id
_entity.type
_entity.pdbx_description
1 polymer ?
#
loop_
_entity_poly.entity_id
_entity_poly.type
_entity_poly.pdbx_seq_one_letter_code
_entity_poly.pdbx_strand_id
1 'polypeptide(L)'
;EACMWKIAKAMEANLIKWKKKQKVRQTGTTMAALKFGRNYIFGMSLGDSRIYRLREGKLAQLSTDHTYRHPGHIRSALVGYIGTEYADDFKKMDFYKLEYQKGDKHLLCTDGVTDMVRDEVLEEILQMPVAEARGKMVDEVNRMGAEDNATFIIAEII
;
A
#
# COMPACT_ATOMS: atom_id res chain seq x y z
N GLU A 1 -17.38 -3.24 1.15
CA GLU A 1 -17.05 -1.81 1.22
C GLU A 1 -17.45 -1.18 2.55
N ALA A 2 -18.72 -1.22 2.97
CA ALA A 2 -19.20 -0.54 4.18
C ALA A 2 -18.43 -0.93 5.47
N CYS A 3 -17.97 -2.17 5.60
CA CYS A 3 -17.16 -2.63 6.75
C CYS A 3 -15.76 -1.99 6.73
N MET A 4 -15.09 -1.95 5.58
CA MET A 4 -13.75 -1.39 5.44
C MET A 4 -13.78 0.13 5.68
N TRP A 5 -14.79 0.80 5.16
CA TRP A 5 -15.00 2.22 5.42
C TRP A 5 -15.21 2.54 6.92
N LYS A 6 -15.98 1.70 7.62
CA LYS A 6 -16.15 1.86 9.08
C LYS A 6 -14.84 1.69 9.84
N ILE A 7 -14.02 0.73 9.43
CA ILE A 7 -12.68 0.51 10.03
C ILE A 7 -11.81 1.74 9.80
N ALA A 8 -11.70 2.22 8.55
CA ALA A 8 -10.90 3.38 8.21
C ALA A 8 -11.33 4.63 9.01
N LYS A 9 -12.64 4.90 9.09
CA LYS A 9 -13.16 6.00 9.92
C LYS A 9 -12.84 5.85 11.41
N ALA A 10 -12.91 4.64 11.94
CA ALA A 10 -12.58 4.39 13.33
C ALA A 10 -11.08 4.61 13.60
N MET A 11 -10.21 4.18 12.68
CA MET A 11 -8.77 4.43 12.76
C MET A 11 -8.46 5.92 12.74
N GLU A 12 -9.04 6.67 11.79
CA GLU A 12 -8.91 8.12 11.69
C GLU A 12 -9.31 8.82 12.99
N ALA A 13 -10.53 8.55 13.48
CA ALA A 13 -11.06 9.15 14.71
C ALA A 13 -10.18 8.83 15.93
N ASN A 14 -9.72 7.58 16.05
CA ASN A 14 -8.86 7.17 17.17
C ASN A 14 -7.49 7.84 17.12
N LEU A 15 -6.88 7.94 15.93
CA LEU A 15 -5.58 8.58 15.77
C LEU A 15 -5.68 10.10 16.07
N ILE A 16 -6.71 10.78 15.56
CA ILE A 16 -6.95 12.20 15.87
C ILE A 16 -7.14 12.41 17.38
N LYS A 17 -7.92 11.54 18.03
CA LYS A 17 -8.10 11.60 19.49
C LYS A 17 -6.80 11.40 20.25
N TRP A 18 -5.97 10.45 19.83
CA TRP A 18 -4.66 10.17 20.41
C TRP A 18 -3.71 11.37 20.22
N LYS A 19 -3.62 11.93 19.01
CA LYS A 19 -2.84 13.14 18.69
C LYS A 19 -3.17 14.29 19.65
N LYS A 20 -4.45 14.57 19.81
CA LYS A 20 -4.93 15.63 20.75
C LYS A 20 -4.50 15.35 22.18
N LYS A 21 -4.63 14.11 22.65
CA LYS A 21 -4.22 13.70 24.00
C LYS A 21 -2.73 13.84 24.22
N GLN A 22 -1.90 13.44 23.25
CA GLN A 22 -0.45 13.48 23.32
C GLN A 22 0.14 14.85 22.93
N LYS A 23 -0.68 15.80 22.48
CA LYS A 23 -0.25 17.11 21.94
C LYS A 23 0.73 17.00 20.78
N VAL A 24 0.61 15.94 19.97
CA VAL A 24 1.40 15.70 18.76
C VAL A 24 0.63 16.26 17.56
N ARG A 25 1.26 17.16 16.79
CA ARG A 25 0.60 17.80 15.64
C ARG A 25 0.79 17.03 14.34
N GLN A 26 2.00 16.57 14.08
CA GLN A 26 2.36 15.89 12.83
C GLN A 26 2.58 14.41 13.05
N THR A 27 1.54 13.64 12.87
CA THR A 27 1.57 12.17 12.91
C THR A 27 0.45 11.63 12.05
N GLY A 28 0.75 10.64 11.25
CA GLY A 28 -0.18 9.97 10.36
C GLY A 28 0.40 8.65 9.88
N THR A 29 -0.40 7.90 9.16
CA THR A 29 0.04 6.65 8.54
C THR A 29 -0.67 6.45 7.20
N THR A 30 0.01 5.88 6.25
CA THR A 30 -0.59 5.33 5.04
C THR A 30 -1.39 4.08 5.37
N MET A 31 -2.22 3.64 4.46
CA MET A 31 -2.93 2.37 4.59
C MET A 31 -3.04 1.68 3.24
N ALA A 32 -2.67 0.40 3.21
CA ALA A 32 -2.94 -0.52 2.11
C ALA A 32 -3.55 -1.79 2.70
N ALA A 33 -4.74 -2.17 2.28
CA ALA A 33 -5.44 -3.31 2.84
C ALA A 33 -6.23 -4.10 1.79
N LEU A 34 -6.19 -5.44 1.91
CA LEU A 34 -7.01 -6.36 1.14
C LEU A 34 -7.84 -7.23 2.08
N LYS A 35 -9.10 -7.38 1.76
CA LYS A 35 -10.02 -8.32 2.40
C LYS A 35 -10.47 -9.35 1.39
N PHE A 36 -10.05 -10.58 1.58
CA PHE A 36 -10.46 -11.73 0.75
C PHE A 36 -11.86 -12.19 1.16
N GLY A 37 -12.78 -12.18 0.22
CA GLY A 37 -14.13 -12.73 0.35
C GLY A 37 -14.26 -14.01 -0.47
N ARG A 38 -15.48 -14.56 -0.55
CA ARG A 38 -15.73 -15.84 -1.25
C ARG A 38 -15.48 -15.73 -2.77
N ASN A 39 -15.86 -14.62 -3.40
CA ASN A 39 -15.78 -14.42 -4.86
C ASN A 39 -15.04 -13.15 -5.25
N TYR A 40 -14.73 -12.29 -4.31
CA TYR A 40 -14.13 -10.97 -4.56
C TYR A 40 -13.12 -10.61 -3.48
N ILE A 41 -12.13 -9.86 -3.89
CA ILE A 41 -11.24 -9.15 -2.99
C ILE A 41 -11.73 -7.70 -2.91
N PHE A 42 -11.85 -7.20 -1.69
CA PHE A 42 -12.08 -5.79 -1.45
C PHE A 42 -10.77 -5.15 -1.03
N GLY A 43 -10.37 -4.11 -1.73
CA GLY A 43 -9.19 -3.34 -1.42
C GLY A 43 -9.52 -1.93 -0.96
N MET A 44 -8.64 -1.36 -0.16
CA MET A 44 -8.61 0.06 0.12
C MET A 44 -7.17 0.54 0.28
N SER A 45 -6.90 1.75 -0.17
CA SER A 45 -5.61 2.40 -0.01
C SER A 45 -5.76 3.89 0.28
N LEU A 46 -4.83 4.41 1.08
CA LEU A 46 -4.66 5.83 1.34
C LEU A 46 -3.18 6.10 1.63
N GLY A 47 -2.57 6.99 0.85
CA GLY A 47 -1.14 7.26 0.90
C GLY A 47 -0.41 6.76 -0.33
N ASP A 48 0.86 6.41 -0.17
CA ASP A 48 1.78 5.92 -1.19
C ASP A 48 2.26 4.48 -0.96
N SER A 49 1.75 3.82 0.06
CA SER A 49 1.85 2.38 0.16
C SER A 49 1.00 1.74 -0.92
N ARG A 50 1.59 0.84 -1.70
CA ARG A 50 0.97 0.32 -2.92
C ARG A 50 0.39 -1.06 -2.76
N ILE A 51 -0.60 -1.36 -3.61
CA ILE A 51 -1.17 -2.68 -3.81
C ILE A 51 -1.04 -3.05 -5.27
N TYR A 52 -0.43 -4.20 -5.53
CA TYR A 52 -0.25 -4.75 -6.86
C TYR A 52 -0.96 -6.09 -6.99
N ARG A 53 -1.28 -6.46 -8.23
CA ARG A 53 -1.70 -7.81 -8.61
C ARG A 53 -0.82 -8.30 -9.76
N LEU A 54 -0.22 -9.48 -9.59
CA LEU A 54 0.33 -10.28 -10.67
C LEU A 54 -0.73 -11.27 -11.15
N ARG A 55 -1.07 -11.23 -12.42
CA ARG A 55 -1.96 -12.16 -13.11
C ARG A 55 -1.38 -12.50 -14.47
N GLU A 56 -1.28 -13.79 -14.78
CA GLU A 56 -0.78 -14.27 -16.09
C GLU A 56 0.57 -13.65 -16.46
N GLY A 57 1.47 -13.52 -15.48
CA GLY A 57 2.80 -12.96 -15.66
C GLY A 57 2.85 -11.43 -15.80
N LYS A 58 1.73 -10.73 -15.63
CA LYS A 58 1.65 -9.27 -15.73
C LYS A 58 1.35 -8.63 -14.38
N LEU A 59 2.22 -7.70 -13.98
CA LEU A 59 2.04 -6.88 -12.79
C LEU A 59 1.17 -5.66 -13.11
N ALA A 60 0.23 -5.37 -12.23
CA ALA A 60 -0.59 -4.17 -12.32
C ALA A 60 -0.69 -3.53 -10.93
N GLN A 61 -0.36 -2.25 -10.81
CA GLN A 61 -0.65 -1.47 -9.63
C GLN A 61 -2.17 -1.24 -9.55
N LEU A 62 -2.77 -1.57 -8.41
CA LEU A 62 -4.21 -1.42 -8.16
C LEU A 62 -4.52 -0.15 -7.39
N SER A 63 -3.61 0.28 -6.53
CA SER A 63 -3.73 1.51 -5.74
C SER A 63 -3.29 2.73 -6.54
N THR A 64 -3.80 3.90 -6.16
CA THR A 64 -3.31 5.20 -6.63
C THR A 64 -2.44 5.83 -5.55
N ASP A 65 -1.28 6.37 -5.89
CA ASP A 65 -0.45 7.10 -4.93
C ASP A 65 -1.05 8.47 -4.63
N HIS A 66 -1.41 8.71 -3.38
CA HIS A 66 -1.94 10.00 -2.93
C HIS A 66 -0.79 10.93 -2.55
N THR A 67 0.00 11.31 -3.55
CA THR A 67 1.15 12.20 -3.41
C THR A 67 1.04 13.41 -4.32
N TYR A 68 1.71 14.47 -3.95
CA TYR A 68 1.89 15.67 -4.78
C TYR A 68 3.36 16.03 -4.83
N ARG A 69 3.87 16.21 -6.03
CA ARG A 69 5.24 16.71 -6.25
C ARG A 69 5.19 18.18 -6.62
N HIS A 70 5.72 19.03 -5.74
CA HIS A 70 5.92 20.44 -6.08
C HIS A 70 6.98 20.60 -7.17
N PRO A 71 6.79 21.51 -8.14
CA PRO A 71 7.81 21.82 -9.11
C PRO A 71 9.13 22.19 -8.43
N GLY A 72 10.24 21.54 -8.84
CA GLY A 72 11.57 21.77 -8.28
C GLY A 72 11.90 20.95 -7.01
N HIS A 73 10.99 20.17 -6.48
CA HIS A 73 11.26 19.26 -5.36
C HIS A 73 11.58 17.86 -5.83
N ILE A 74 12.56 17.20 -5.18
CA ILE A 74 12.99 15.83 -5.51
C ILE A 74 11.98 14.81 -4.95
N ARG A 75 11.47 15.03 -3.73
CA ARG A 75 10.52 14.14 -3.07
C ARG A 75 9.08 14.61 -3.22
N SER A 76 8.16 13.66 -3.34
CA SER A 76 6.73 13.92 -3.29
C SER A 76 6.27 14.07 -1.83
N ALA A 77 5.26 14.89 -1.60
CA ALA A 77 4.60 15.00 -0.31
C ALA A 77 3.30 14.19 -0.31
N LEU A 78 3.00 13.51 0.79
CA LEU A 78 1.71 12.87 0.99
C LEU A 78 0.59 13.92 1.04
N VAL A 79 -0.47 13.67 0.27
CA VAL A 79 -1.70 14.48 0.27
C VAL A 79 -2.94 13.67 0.72
N GLY A 80 -2.74 12.43 1.15
CA GLY A 80 -3.75 11.55 1.73
C GLY A 80 -3.10 10.59 2.72
N TYR A 81 -3.54 10.60 3.98
CA TYR A 81 -3.06 9.69 5.03
C TYR A 81 -4.06 9.65 6.19
N ILE A 82 -4.03 8.59 6.99
CA ILE A 82 -4.82 8.47 8.21
C ILE A 82 -4.19 9.36 9.30
N GLY A 83 -5.00 10.11 10.01
CA GLY A 83 -4.57 11.07 11.03
C GLY A 83 -4.42 12.50 10.50
N THR A 84 -4.91 12.75 9.29
CA THR A 84 -5.00 14.11 8.75
C THR A 84 -6.05 14.92 9.50
N GLU A 85 -5.78 16.21 9.72
CA GLU A 85 -6.80 17.14 10.25
C GLU A 85 -7.70 17.68 9.13
N TYR A 86 -7.40 17.37 7.89
CA TYR A 86 -8.13 17.82 6.71
C TYR A 86 -9.07 16.72 6.21
N ALA A 87 -10.37 16.92 6.39
CA ALA A 87 -11.40 15.95 6.00
C ALA A 87 -11.32 15.56 4.50
N ASP A 88 -10.85 16.46 3.64
CA ASP A 88 -10.74 16.21 2.21
C ASP A 88 -9.59 15.28 1.85
N ASP A 89 -8.52 15.24 2.64
CA ASP A 89 -7.42 14.29 2.42
C ASP A 89 -7.84 12.85 2.75
N PHE A 90 -8.66 12.66 3.78
CA PHE A 90 -9.23 11.36 4.09
C PHE A 90 -10.23 10.88 3.04
N LYS A 91 -10.92 11.80 2.35
CA LYS A 91 -11.84 11.47 1.25
C LYS A 91 -11.15 10.94 0.00
N LYS A 92 -9.83 11.10 -0.12
CA LYS A 92 -9.03 10.55 -1.23
C LYS A 92 -8.86 9.02 -1.16
N MET A 93 -9.30 8.39 -0.07
CA MET A 93 -9.19 6.94 0.10
C MET A 93 -9.85 6.18 -1.05
N ASP A 94 -9.08 5.36 -1.71
CA ASP A 94 -9.56 4.47 -2.77
C ASP A 94 -10.20 3.21 -2.19
N PHE A 95 -11.27 2.78 -2.85
CA PHE A 95 -11.92 1.51 -2.61
C PHE A 95 -12.12 0.78 -3.92
N TYR A 96 -11.79 -0.50 -3.96
CA TYR A 96 -12.00 -1.33 -5.12
C TYR A 96 -12.55 -2.69 -4.74
N LYS A 97 -13.32 -3.27 -5.67
CA LYS A 97 -13.82 -4.63 -5.62
C LYS A 97 -13.31 -5.33 -6.87
N LEU A 98 -12.55 -6.40 -6.67
CA LEU A 98 -11.87 -7.12 -7.73
C LEU A 98 -12.27 -8.58 -7.71
N GLU A 99 -12.51 -9.14 -8.88
CA GLU A 99 -12.55 -10.59 -9.06
C GLU A 99 -11.12 -11.14 -8.99
N TYR A 100 -10.99 -12.31 -8.41
CA TYR A 100 -9.73 -13.03 -8.35
C TYR A 100 -9.84 -14.39 -9.03
N GLN A 101 -8.73 -14.91 -9.44
CA GLN A 101 -8.61 -16.26 -9.99
C GLN A 101 -7.43 -17.00 -9.35
N LYS A 102 -7.47 -18.34 -9.43
CA LYS A 102 -6.35 -19.17 -9.00
C LYS A 102 -5.06 -18.76 -9.69
N GLY A 103 -3.98 -18.65 -8.90
CA GLY A 103 -2.67 -18.21 -9.38
C GLY A 103 -2.45 -16.70 -9.32
N ASP A 104 -3.46 -15.87 -9.02
CA ASP A 104 -3.22 -14.46 -8.75
C ASP A 104 -2.30 -14.29 -7.55
N LYS A 105 -1.32 -13.41 -7.67
CA LYS A 105 -0.54 -12.95 -6.51
C LYS A 105 -0.78 -11.47 -6.28
N HIS A 106 -0.91 -11.11 -5.02
CA HIS A 106 -1.07 -9.73 -4.58
C HIS A 106 0.13 -9.34 -3.72
N LEU A 107 0.69 -8.18 -4.02
CA LEU A 107 1.74 -7.55 -3.21
C LEU A 107 1.17 -6.28 -2.58
N LEU A 108 1.31 -6.16 -1.26
CA LEU A 108 1.13 -4.91 -0.53
C LEU A 108 2.51 -4.49 -0.04
N CYS A 109 2.90 -3.25 -0.25
CA CYS A 109 4.22 -2.80 0.17
C CYS A 109 4.23 -1.30 0.51
N THR A 110 5.17 -0.93 1.37
CA THR A 110 5.52 0.48 1.64
C THR A 110 6.43 1.04 0.55
N ASP A 111 6.57 2.35 0.51
CA ASP A 111 7.46 3.09 -0.38
C ASP A 111 8.92 2.64 -0.30
N GLY A 112 9.41 2.24 0.89
CA GLY A 112 10.75 1.64 1.04
C GLY A 112 11.02 0.41 0.17
N VAL A 113 9.97 -0.23 -0.39
CA VAL A 113 10.13 -1.25 -1.44
C VAL A 113 10.14 -0.60 -2.83
N THR A 114 9.16 0.23 -3.13
CA THR A 114 8.94 0.77 -4.49
C THR A 114 9.89 1.91 -4.87
N ASP A 115 10.51 2.56 -3.90
CA ASP A 115 11.60 3.50 -4.15
C ASP A 115 12.92 2.78 -4.50
N MET A 116 13.09 1.54 -4.01
CA MET A 116 14.27 0.73 -4.26
C MET A 116 14.10 -0.20 -5.47
N VAL A 117 12.93 -0.80 -5.65
CA VAL A 117 12.70 -1.87 -6.64
C VAL A 117 11.68 -1.41 -7.68
N ARG A 118 12.09 -1.36 -8.95
CA ARG A 118 11.21 -0.97 -10.05
C ARG A 118 10.16 -2.04 -10.35
N ASP A 119 9.04 -1.62 -10.93
CA ASP A 119 7.90 -2.49 -11.23
C ASP A 119 8.26 -3.70 -12.11
N GLU A 120 9.19 -3.56 -13.06
CA GLU A 120 9.63 -4.66 -13.91
C GLU A 120 10.33 -5.74 -13.09
N VAL A 121 11.14 -5.35 -12.09
CA VAL A 121 11.83 -6.27 -11.19
C VAL A 121 10.85 -6.90 -10.20
N LEU A 122 9.85 -6.14 -9.72
CA LEU A 122 8.76 -6.68 -8.90
C LEU A 122 7.97 -7.74 -9.67
N GLU A 123 7.70 -7.51 -10.95
CA GLU A 123 7.02 -8.47 -11.83
C GLU A 123 7.82 -9.78 -11.93
N GLU A 124 9.12 -9.71 -12.18
CA GLU A 124 10.00 -10.88 -12.24
C GLU A 124 10.05 -11.65 -10.91
N ILE A 125 10.21 -10.94 -9.80
CA ILE A 125 10.26 -11.54 -8.46
C ILE A 125 8.93 -12.25 -8.13
N LEU A 126 7.80 -11.63 -8.41
CA LEU A 126 6.49 -12.18 -8.09
C LEU A 126 6.10 -13.39 -8.97
N GLN A 127 6.78 -13.64 -10.08
CA GLN A 127 6.60 -14.88 -10.85
C GLN A 127 7.18 -16.11 -10.13
N MET A 128 8.15 -15.91 -9.23
CA MET A 128 8.75 -16.99 -8.44
C MET A 128 7.74 -17.56 -7.41
N PRO A 129 7.95 -18.79 -6.90
CA PRO A 129 7.22 -19.28 -5.73
C PRO A 129 7.30 -18.29 -4.56
N VAL A 130 6.22 -18.13 -3.78
CA VAL A 130 6.12 -17.10 -2.73
C VAL A 130 7.30 -17.10 -1.75
N ALA A 131 7.79 -18.30 -1.38
CA ALA A 131 8.93 -18.42 -0.46
C ALA A 131 10.24 -17.85 -1.06
N GLU A 132 10.47 -18.09 -2.34
CA GLU A 132 11.64 -17.57 -3.07
C GLU A 132 11.47 -16.06 -3.33
N ALA A 133 10.28 -15.64 -3.80
CA ALA A 133 9.96 -14.25 -4.04
C ALA A 133 10.21 -13.38 -2.80
N ARG A 134 9.84 -13.87 -1.62
CA ARG A 134 10.11 -13.19 -0.35
C ARG A 134 11.60 -12.96 -0.12
N GLY A 135 12.41 -14.00 -0.28
CA GLY A 135 13.87 -13.89 -0.11
C GLY A 135 14.48 -12.92 -1.13
N LYS A 136 14.11 -13.09 -2.40
CA LYS A 136 14.60 -12.25 -3.49
C LYS A 136 14.20 -10.77 -3.32
N MET A 137 13.02 -10.50 -2.80
CA MET A 137 12.57 -9.12 -2.51
C MET A 137 13.46 -8.46 -1.45
N VAL A 138 13.76 -9.16 -0.36
CA VAL A 138 14.64 -8.65 0.71
C VAL A 138 16.05 -8.39 0.15
N ASP A 139 16.59 -9.34 -0.62
CA ASP A 139 17.91 -9.19 -1.23
C ASP A 139 17.98 -7.99 -2.17
N GLU A 140 16.92 -7.79 -2.97
CA GLU A 140 16.88 -6.70 -3.94
C GLU A 140 16.79 -5.33 -3.28
N VAL A 141 15.93 -5.18 -2.27
CA VAL A 141 15.84 -3.93 -1.47
C VAL A 141 17.20 -3.62 -0.83
N ASN A 142 17.85 -4.61 -0.22
CA ASN A 142 19.18 -4.44 0.38
C ASN A 142 20.25 -4.08 -0.67
N ARG A 143 20.24 -4.73 -1.83
CA ARG A 143 21.16 -4.46 -2.93
C ARG A 143 21.05 -3.02 -3.43
N MET A 144 19.84 -2.46 -3.40
CA MET A 144 19.56 -1.08 -3.82
C MET A 144 19.85 -0.03 -2.75
N GLY A 145 20.25 -0.44 -1.54
CA GLY A 145 20.70 0.45 -0.49
C GLY A 145 19.80 0.53 0.74
N ALA A 146 18.57 0.01 0.69
CA ALA A 146 17.61 -0.01 1.81
C ALA A 146 17.53 1.35 2.53
N GLU A 147 17.29 2.43 1.76
CA GLU A 147 17.34 3.81 2.27
C GLU A 147 16.20 4.13 3.25
N ASP A 148 15.12 3.31 3.26
CA ASP A 148 13.99 3.45 4.16
C ASP A 148 13.51 2.09 4.67
N ASN A 149 12.64 2.11 5.68
CA ASN A 149 12.00 0.91 6.21
C ASN A 149 11.11 0.25 5.16
N ALA A 150 11.44 -0.94 4.73
CA ALA A 150 10.70 -1.70 3.74
C ALA A 150 9.84 -2.78 4.40
N THR A 151 8.55 -2.73 4.15
CA THR A 151 7.60 -3.75 4.60
C THR A 151 6.76 -4.22 3.42
N PHE A 152 6.56 -5.54 3.31
CA PHE A 152 5.70 -6.10 2.27
C PHE A 152 4.98 -7.38 2.69
N ILE A 153 3.88 -7.65 2.02
CA ILE A 153 3.08 -8.87 2.15
C ILE A 153 2.83 -9.42 0.75
N ILE A 154 3.11 -10.69 0.53
CA ILE A 154 2.76 -11.41 -0.70
C ILE A 154 1.66 -12.42 -0.36
N ALA A 155 0.53 -12.36 -1.05
CA ALA A 155 -0.58 -13.29 -0.92
C ALA A 155 -0.87 -13.94 -2.27
N GLU A 156 -0.95 -15.27 -2.31
CA GLU A 156 -1.26 -16.06 -3.51
C GLU A 156 -2.63 -16.75 -3.37
N ILE A 157 -3.40 -16.74 -4.44
CA ILE A 157 -4.69 -17.45 -4.53
C ILE A 157 -4.43 -18.89 -4.99
N ILE A 158 -4.64 -19.85 -4.12
CA ILE A 158 -4.43 -21.29 -4.35
C ILE A 158 -5.71 -22.06 -4.69
#